data_a902121d8c3d03e82ad09ac4c542a712
#
_entry.id   a902121d8c3d03e82ad09ac4c542a712
#
_cell.length_a   1.000
_cell.length_b   1.000
_cell.length_c   1.000
_cell.angle_alpha   90.00
_cell.angle_beta   90.00
_cell.angle_gamma   90.00
#
_symmetry.space_group_name_H-M   'P 1'
#
loop_
_entity.id
_entity.type
_entity.pdbx_description
1 polymer ?
#
loop_
_entity_poly.entity_id
_entity_poly.type
_entity_poly.pdbx_seq_one_letter_code
_entity_poly.pdbx_strand_id
1 'polypeptide(L)'
;MKILEKIKNLIAAFNALPKKKKIIIISSASAVLVATITVVIILLWPKNPVGPIKIPGIVPDYPAPPLEEDAEKIEDNEDKLDAPEGGGAVGMIYSDEVSIDLSDMKATLLFGNPNRSTHNVSIQLIVQDVVLAESGLLLPSHRITSLNVKDGIDIPEGVYEKNAKIVIRFYDPNTNECTIINSEILITLTVRE
;
A
#
# COMPACT_ATOMS: atom_id res chain seq x y z
N MET A 1 -37.94 -24.94 43.39
CA MET A 1 -38.63 -24.31 44.52
C MET A 1 -37.65 -23.65 45.52
N LYS A 2 -36.61 -24.32 46.02
CA LYS A 2 -35.65 -23.76 47.05
C LYS A 2 -34.89 -22.48 46.63
N ILE A 3 -34.62 -22.22 45.38
CA ILE A 3 -33.84 -21.03 44.90
C ILE A 3 -34.73 -19.77 44.97
N LEU A 4 -35.97 -19.85 44.60
CA LEU A 4 -36.91 -18.72 44.60
C LEU A 4 -37.18 -18.22 46.04
N GLU A 5 -37.25 -19.16 46.99
CA GLU A 5 -37.41 -18.83 48.40
C GLU A 5 -36.20 -18.16 49.01
N LYS A 6 -34.98 -18.57 48.65
CA LYS A 6 -33.74 -17.89 49.03
C LYS A 6 -33.67 -16.48 48.46
N ILE A 7 -34.11 -16.25 47.22
CA ILE A 7 -34.11 -14.94 46.59
C ILE A 7 -35.11 -14.01 47.33
N LYS A 8 -36.32 -14.50 47.66
CA LYS A 8 -37.30 -13.71 48.42
C LYS A 8 -36.79 -13.30 49.81
N ASN A 9 -36.11 -14.22 50.52
CA ASN A 9 -35.52 -13.92 51.82
C ASN A 9 -34.38 -12.92 51.75
N LEU A 10 -33.56 -12.98 50.71
CA LEU A 10 -32.50 -12.00 50.46
C LEU A 10 -33.06 -10.60 50.15
N ILE A 11 -34.10 -10.49 49.36
CA ILE A 11 -34.79 -9.22 49.08
C ILE A 11 -35.42 -8.63 50.32
N ALA A 12 -36.07 -9.46 51.16
CA ALA A 12 -36.65 -9.01 52.40
C ALA A 12 -35.59 -8.51 53.39
N ALA A 13 -34.47 -9.22 53.53
CA ALA A 13 -33.32 -8.81 54.34
C ALA A 13 -32.69 -7.49 53.86
N PHE A 14 -32.54 -7.33 52.55
CA PHE A 14 -32.04 -6.09 51.94
C PHE A 14 -33.00 -4.92 52.23
N ASN A 15 -34.31 -5.12 52.10
CA ASN A 15 -35.32 -4.10 52.37
C ASN A 15 -35.39 -3.66 53.83
N ALA A 16 -34.96 -4.50 54.77
CA ALA A 16 -34.92 -4.19 56.19
C ALA A 16 -33.67 -3.35 56.58
N LEU A 17 -32.66 -3.19 55.70
CA LEU A 17 -31.45 -2.44 56.00
C LEU A 17 -31.68 -0.92 56.02
N PRO A 18 -30.95 -0.17 56.90
CA PRO A 18 -30.98 1.29 56.91
C PRO A 18 -30.47 1.87 55.59
N LYS A 19 -31.00 3.05 55.19
CA LYS A 19 -30.69 3.70 53.90
C LYS A 19 -29.20 3.81 53.60
N LYS A 20 -28.37 4.17 54.57
CA LYS A 20 -26.91 4.27 54.41
C LYS A 20 -26.26 2.93 53.99
N LYS A 21 -26.67 1.80 54.61
CA LYS A 21 -26.14 0.48 54.30
C LYS A 21 -26.60 0.00 52.92
N LYS A 22 -27.82 0.33 52.49
CA LYS A 22 -28.32 0.04 51.13
C LYS A 22 -27.50 0.72 50.05
N ILE A 23 -27.18 2.01 50.25
CA ILE A 23 -26.36 2.79 49.31
C ILE A 23 -24.97 2.17 49.16
N ILE A 24 -24.34 1.78 50.27
CA ILE A 24 -23.00 1.14 50.23
C ILE A 24 -23.04 -0.19 49.47
N ILE A 25 -24.06 -1.03 49.72
CA ILE A 25 -24.21 -2.33 49.06
C ILE A 25 -24.46 -2.14 47.55
N ILE A 26 -25.31 -1.19 47.15
CA ILE A 26 -25.60 -0.91 45.74
C ILE A 26 -24.35 -0.35 45.04
N SER A 27 -23.64 0.59 45.65
CA SER A 27 -22.43 1.16 45.03
C SER A 27 -21.30 0.14 44.89
N SER A 28 -21.10 -0.73 45.90
CA SER A 28 -20.10 -1.80 45.80
C SER A 28 -20.47 -2.84 44.78
N ALA A 29 -21.74 -3.25 44.67
CA ALA A 29 -22.21 -4.19 43.64
C ALA A 29 -22.07 -3.60 42.25
N SER A 30 -22.38 -2.31 42.05
CA SER A 30 -22.19 -1.62 40.78
C SER A 30 -20.69 -1.55 40.36
N ALA A 31 -19.82 -1.24 41.33
CA ALA A 31 -18.38 -1.19 41.07
C ALA A 31 -17.82 -2.57 40.61
N VAL A 32 -18.25 -3.64 41.27
CA VAL A 32 -17.87 -5.02 40.90
C VAL A 32 -18.41 -5.37 39.53
N LEU A 33 -19.66 -5.00 39.23
CA LEU A 33 -20.28 -5.27 37.92
C LEU A 33 -19.49 -4.56 36.78
N VAL A 34 -19.20 -3.27 36.97
CA VAL A 34 -18.41 -2.50 35.98
C VAL A 34 -17.03 -3.10 35.79
N ALA A 35 -16.33 -3.44 36.88
CA ALA A 35 -15.03 -4.08 36.78
C ALA A 35 -15.08 -5.42 36.01
N THR A 36 -16.10 -6.24 36.27
CA THR A 36 -16.28 -7.54 35.59
C THR A 36 -16.56 -7.34 34.11
N ILE A 37 -17.43 -6.39 33.74
CA ILE A 37 -17.72 -6.09 32.32
C ILE A 37 -16.45 -5.60 31.61
N THR A 38 -15.68 -4.72 32.24
CA THR A 38 -14.43 -4.20 31.67
C THR A 38 -13.43 -5.31 31.43
N VAL A 39 -13.26 -6.24 32.38
CA VAL A 39 -12.37 -7.40 32.21
C VAL A 39 -12.86 -8.31 31.06
N VAL A 40 -14.17 -8.56 30.97
CA VAL A 40 -14.75 -9.35 29.88
C VAL A 40 -14.51 -8.69 28.51
N ILE A 41 -14.70 -7.36 28.43
CA ILE A 41 -14.42 -6.61 27.21
C ILE A 41 -12.94 -6.74 26.82
N ILE A 42 -12.02 -6.58 27.77
CA ILE A 42 -10.58 -6.71 27.51
C ILE A 42 -10.19 -8.13 27.08
N LEU A 43 -10.82 -9.16 27.68
CA LEU A 43 -10.55 -10.56 27.35
C LEU A 43 -11.14 -10.98 26.02
N LEU A 44 -12.29 -10.43 25.65
CA LEU A 44 -12.98 -10.72 24.38
C LEU A 44 -12.55 -9.76 23.26
N TRP A 45 -11.78 -8.70 23.59
CA TRP A 45 -11.25 -7.82 22.56
C TRP A 45 -10.33 -8.61 21.65
N PRO A 46 -10.57 -8.60 20.33
CA PRO A 46 -9.70 -9.32 19.40
C PRO A 46 -8.27 -8.80 19.55
N LYS A 47 -7.42 -9.62 20.13
CA LYS A 47 -6.01 -9.30 20.39
C LYS A 47 -5.14 -9.35 19.12
N ASN A 48 -5.71 -9.83 18.04
CA ASN A 48 -5.02 -9.84 16.76
C ASN A 48 -5.44 -8.59 15.99
N PRO A 49 -4.51 -7.69 15.65
CA PRO A 49 -4.79 -6.77 14.57
C PRO A 49 -5.24 -7.65 13.40
N VAL A 50 -6.39 -7.32 12.82
CA VAL A 50 -6.84 -7.95 11.59
C VAL A 50 -5.70 -7.75 10.62
N GLY A 51 -4.93 -8.81 10.38
CA GLY A 51 -3.89 -8.78 9.37
C GLY A 51 -4.52 -8.35 8.05
N PRO A 52 -3.77 -7.76 7.14
CA PRO A 52 -4.32 -7.33 5.86
C PRO A 52 -5.08 -8.52 5.27
N ILE A 53 -6.34 -8.28 4.86
CA ILE A 53 -7.16 -9.29 4.21
C ILE A 53 -6.41 -9.67 2.94
N LYS A 54 -5.72 -10.81 2.97
CA LYS A 54 -5.16 -11.41 1.76
C LYS A 54 -6.35 -11.89 0.95
N ILE A 55 -6.78 -11.08 0.00
CA ILE A 55 -7.78 -11.48 -0.98
C ILE A 55 -7.03 -12.35 -2.01
N PRO A 56 -7.22 -13.67 -2.03
CA PRO A 56 -6.54 -14.52 -2.99
C PRO A 56 -6.94 -14.08 -4.40
N GLY A 57 -5.97 -13.72 -5.23
CA GLY A 57 -6.15 -13.51 -6.66
C GLY A 57 -6.42 -12.08 -7.12
N ILE A 58 -6.34 -11.04 -6.27
CA ILE A 58 -6.57 -9.64 -6.69
C ILE A 58 -5.27 -8.85 -6.88
N VAL A 59 -4.17 -9.26 -6.27
CA VAL A 59 -2.85 -8.68 -6.53
C VAL A 59 -2.09 -9.66 -7.39
N PRO A 60 -1.82 -9.37 -8.66
CA PRO A 60 -0.86 -10.15 -9.43
C PRO A 60 0.45 -10.16 -8.64
N ASP A 61 1.01 -11.34 -8.44
CA ASP A 61 2.34 -11.48 -7.87
C ASP A 61 3.33 -10.96 -8.93
N TYR A 62 3.75 -9.70 -8.77
CA TYR A 62 4.79 -9.09 -9.60
C TYR A 62 6.11 -9.19 -8.82
N PRO A 63 6.91 -10.23 -9.08
CA PRO A 63 8.24 -10.31 -8.48
C PRO A 63 9.06 -9.09 -8.89
N ALA A 64 9.92 -8.60 -7.99
CA ALA A 64 10.82 -7.52 -8.33
C ALA A 64 11.71 -7.94 -9.52
N PRO A 65 11.77 -7.13 -10.59
CA PRO A 65 12.69 -7.40 -11.68
C PRO A 65 14.15 -7.24 -11.19
N PRO A 66 15.13 -7.74 -11.95
CA PRO A 66 16.52 -7.44 -11.68
C PRO A 66 16.77 -5.93 -11.71
N LEU A 67 17.89 -5.49 -11.13
CA LEU A 67 18.28 -4.07 -11.19
C LEU A 67 18.38 -3.60 -12.64
N GLU A 68 17.98 -2.36 -12.88
CA GLU A 68 18.12 -1.74 -14.19
C GLU A 68 19.60 -1.48 -14.51
N GLU A 69 20.10 -2.11 -15.58
CA GLU A 69 21.51 -2.06 -15.93
C GLU A 69 21.89 -0.70 -16.55
N ASP A 70 20.96 -0.07 -17.26
CA ASP A 70 21.17 1.22 -17.94
C ASP A 70 20.80 2.42 -17.04
N ALA A 71 20.59 2.18 -15.73
CA ALA A 71 20.24 3.24 -14.80
C ALA A 71 21.41 4.21 -14.55
N GLU A 72 21.13 5.48 -14.76
CA GLU A 72 22.07 6.59 -14.45
C GLU A 72 21.79 7.10 -13.03
N LYS A 73 22.86 7.45 -12.31
CA LYS A 73 22.71 8.07 -10.99
C LYS A 73 22.26 9.53 -11.10
N ILE A 74 21.28 9.90 -10.29
CA ILE A 74 20.87 11.30 -10.11
C ILE A 74 21.71 11.88 -8.96
N GLU A 75 22.37 13.01 -9.21
CA GLU A 75 23.01 13.76 -8.15
C GLU A 75 21.97 14.67 -7.49
N ASP A 76 21.21 14.13 -6.55
CA ASP A 76 20.35 14.89 -5.68
C ASP A 76 20.67 14.55 -4.22
N ASN A 77 20.56 15.54 -3.33
CA ASN A 77 20.83 15.42 -1.90
C ASN A 77 19.56 15.73 -1.09
N GLU A 78 18.39 15.53 -1.67
CA GLU A 78 17.13 15.75 -0.98
C GLU A 78 16.95 14.73 0.17
N ASP A 79 16.41 15.21 1.29
CA ASP A 79 16.07 14.33 2.41
C ASP A 79 14.95 13.35 2.03
N LYS A 80 14.93 12.19 2.70
CA LYS A 80 13.88 11.20 2.49
C LYS A 80 12.50 11.78 2.83
N LEU A 81 11.52 11.45 2.03
CA LEU A 81 10.12 11.76 2.34
C LEU A 81 9.68 11.05 3.62
N ASP A 82 8.88 11.73 4.43
CA ASP A 82 8.24 11.10 5.58
C ASP A 82 7.23 10.05 5.10
N ALA A 83 7.40 8.84 5.59
CA ALA A 83 6.48 7.74 5.33
C ALA A 83 5.84 7.29 6.65
N PRO A 84 4.53 6.97 6.66
CA PRO A 84 3.89 6.38 7.82
C PRO A 84 4.46 4.97 8.09
N GLU A 85 4.33 4.50 9.33
CA GLU A 85 4.73 3.14 9.71
C GLU A 85 4.02 2.10 8.81
N GLY A 86 4.81 1.22 8.19
CA GLY A 86 4.31 0.21 7.24
C GLY A 86 3.87 0.77 5.88
N GLY A 87 4.14 2.04 5.59
CA GLY A 87 3.87 2.70 4.33
C GLY A 87 5.13 3.14 3.60
N GLY A 88 4.94 3.80 2.45
CA GLY A 88 6.01 4.37 1.64
C GLY A 88 5.66 5.76 1.13
N ALA A 89 6.69 6.48 0.72
CA ALA A 89 6.56 7.77 0.05
C ALA A 89 7.53 7.80 -1.14
N VAL A 90 7.03 8.15 -2.32
CA VAL A 90 7.82 8.12 -3.56
C VAL A 90 7.68 9.44 -4.30
N GLY A 91 8.84 10.03 -4.62
CA GLY A 91 8.93 11.09 -5.60
C GLY A 91 9.13 10.51 -7.00
N MET A 92 8.83 11.29 -8.02
CA MET A 92 9.04 10.88 -9.41
C MET A 92 9.53 12.07 -10.24
N ILE A 93 10.42 11.79 -11.16
CA ILE A 93 10.87 12.70 -12.21
C ILE A 93 10.49 12.02 -13.52
N TYR A 94 9.72 12.68 -14.38
CA TYR A 94 9.32 12.08 -15.65
C TYR A 94 9.08 13.14 -16.73
N SER A 95 9.16 12.69 -17.98
CA SER A 95 8.60 13.42 -19.13
C SER A 95 7.32 12.75 -19.58
N ASP A 96 6.32 13.53 -19.93
CA ASP A 96 5.08 13.07 -20.55
C ASP A 96 5.22 12.87 -22.07
N GLU A 97 6.36 13.26 -22.64
CA GLU A 97 6.72 13.00 -24.04
C GLU A 97 7.68 11.81 -24.11
N VAL A 98 7.30 10.80 -24.88
CA VAL A 98 8.07 9.59 -25.16
C VAL A 98 8.16 9.40 -26.66
N SER A 99 9.31 8.96 -27.17
CA SER A 99 9.45 8.60 -28.58
C SER A 99 10.03 7.21 -28.74
N ILE A 100 9.54 6.48 -29.73
CA ILE A 100 10.12 5.20 -30.18
C ILE A 100 10.73 5.41 -31.56
N ASP A 101 11.99 5.01 -31.71
CA ASP A 101 12.67 4.86 -32.98
C ASP A 101 12.59 3.40 -33.41
N LEU A 102 11.95 3.14 -34.56
CA LEU A 102 11.74 1.78 -35.07
C LEU A 102 13.02 1.20 -35.63
N SER A 103 14.01 2.05 -35.98
CA SER A 103 15.28 1.58 -36.55
C SER A 103 16.14 0.84 -35.52
N ASP A 104 16.07 1.20 -34.24
CA ASP A 104 16.82 0.57 -33.16
C ASP A 104 15.92 -0.04 -32.07
N MET A 105 14.60 0.04 -32.24
CA MET A 105 13.61 -0.47 -31.29
C MET A 105 13.83 0.03 -29.88
N LYS A 106 14.12 1.33 -29.74
CA LYS A 106 14.30 1.99 -28.46
C LYS A 106 13.24 3.05 -28.19
N ALA A 107 12.74 3.03 -26.98
CA ALA A 107 11.92 4.11 -26.44
C ALA A 107 12.80 5.10 -25.70
N THR A 108 12.82 6.35 -26.16
CA THR A 108 13.46 7.47 -25.48
C THR A 108 12.44 8.13 -24.56
N LEU A 109 12.77 8.24 -23.28
CA LEU A 109 11.92 8.79 -22.22
C LEU A 109 12.81 9.37 -21.13
N LEU A 110 12.21 10.06 -20.18
CA LEU A 110 12.86 10.40 -18.92
C LEU A 110 12.00 9.84 -17.79
N PHE A 111 12.55 8.96 -16.97
CA PHE A 111 11.92 8.54 -15.73
C PHE A 111 12.97 8.37 -14.64
N GLY A 112 12.75 8.98 -13.47
CA GLY A 112 13.67 8.93 -12.35
C GLY A 112 12.96 8.69 -11.01
N ASN A 113 13.64 7.94 -10.17
CA ASN A 113 13.33 7.71 -8.77
C ASN A 113 14.28 8.54 -7.91
N PRO A 114 13.90 9.77 -7.49
CA PRO A 114 14.80 10.67 -6.77
C PRO A 114 15.19 10.14 -5.39
N ASN A 115 16.28 10.67 -4.82
CA ASN A 115 16.81 10.24 -3.51
C ASN A 115 15.77 10.28 -2.39
N ARG A 116 14.83 11.23 -2.42
CA ARG A 116 13.78 11.39 -1.42
C ARG A 116 12.79 10.22 -1.35
N SER A 117 12.76 9.34 -2.33
CA SER A 117 11.89 8.14 -2.34
C SER A 117 12.34 7.11 -1.31
N THR A 118 11.37 6.43 -0.70
CA THR A 118 11.60 5.34 0.26
C THR A 118 11.51 3.95 -0.38
N HIS A 119 11.00 3.85 -1.62
CA HIS A 119 10.77 2.59 -2.33
C HIS A 119 11.56 2.53 -3.62
N ASN A 120 11.85 1.31 -4.06
CA ASN A 120 12.32 1.04 -5.40
C ASN A 120 11.13 1.07 -6.36
N VAL A 121 11.38 1.32 -7.65
CA VAL A 121 10.33 1.38 -8.66
C VAL A 121 10.71 0.61 -9.90
N SER A 122 9.72 0.10 -10.64
CA SER A 122 9.87 -0.31 -12.03
C SER A 122 8.77 0.34 -12.86
N ILE A 123 8.99 0.49 -14.15
CA ILE A 123 8.01 1.07 -15.07
C ILE A 123 7.71 0.15 -16.23
N GLN A 124 6.49 0.27 -16.74
CA GLN A 124 6.06 -0.35 -18.01
C GLN A 124 5.52 0.73 -18.92
N LEU A 125 6.00 0.78 -20.15
CA LEU A 125 5.42 1.57 -21.23
C LEU A 125 4.31 0.75 -21.89
N ILE A 126 3.09 1.24 -21.84
CA ILE A 126 1.89 0.55 -22.32
C ILE A 126 1.19 1.40 -23.37
N VAL A 127 0.83 0.80 -24.49
CA VAL A 127 0.01 1.42 -25.54
C VAL A 127 -1.13 0.46 -25.89
N GLN A 128 -2.37 0.96 -25.84
CA GLN A 128 -3.57 0.16 -26.16
C GLN A 128 -3.59 -1.19 -25.43
N ASP A 129 -3.23 -1.17 -24.13
CA ASP A 129 -3.12 -2.35 -23.25
C ASP A 129 -2.02 -3.35 -23.62
N VAL A 130 -1.13 -3.03 -24.57
CA VAL A 130 0.06 -3.82 -24.90
C VAL A 130 1.27 -3.23 -24.21
N VAL A 131 2.02 -4.05 -23.47
CA VAL A 131 3.28 -3.66 -22.83
C VAL A 131 4.39 -3.66 -23.88
N LEU A 132 4.85 -2.45 -24.27
CA LEU A 132 5.89 -2.25 -25.27
C LEU A 132 7.30 -2.42 -24.71
N ALA A 133 7.53 -1.88 -23.52
CA ALA A 133 8.83 -1.90 -22.84
C ALA A 133 8.65 -1.99 -21.33
N GLU A 134 9.64 -2.54 -20.66
CA GLU A 134 9.69 -2.63 -19.19
C GLU A 134 11.09 -2.30 -18.70
N SER A 135 11.18 -1.58 -17.58
CA SER A 135 12.45 -1.36 -16.90
C SER A 135 12.75 -2.50 -15.93
N GLY A 136 14.01 -2.63 -15.61
CA GLY A 136 14.45 -3.25 -14.36
C GLY A 136 14.04 -2.43 -13.14
N LEU A 137 14.58 -2.80 -11.98
CA LEU A 137 14.34 -2.13 -10.71
C LEU A 137 15.23 -0.88 -10.58
N LEU A 138 14.61 0.28 -10.45
CA LEU A 138 15.25 1.57 -10.21
C LEU A 138 15.30 1.86 -8.72
N LEU A 139 16.49 1.92 -8.17
CA LEU A 139 16.71 2.35 -6.79
C LEU A 139 16.49 3.88 -6.65
N PRO A 140 16.25 4.39 -5.44
CA PRO A 140 16.32 5.83 -5.20
C PRO A 140 17.64 6.42 -5.70
N SER A 141 17.64 7.67 -6.19
CA SER A 141 18.73 8.37 -6.87
C SER A 141 19.12 7.79 -8.23
N HIS A 142 18.23 7.08 -8.91
CA HIS A 142 18.49 6.56 -10.25
C HIS A 142 17.41 6.98 -11.25
N ARG A 143 17.82 7.13 -12.50
CA ARG A 143 16.95 7.43 -13.64
C ARG A 143 17.31 6.58 -14.84
N ILE A 144 16.38 6.50 -15.78
CA ILE A 144 16.57 5.97 -17.12
C ILE A 144 16.17 7.01 -18.15
N THR A 145 16.82 6.97 -19.29
CA THR A 145 16.55 7.85 -20.42
C THR A 145 16.13 7.08 -21.67
N SER A 146 16.23 5.75 -21.64
CA SER A 146 15.76 4.86 -22.70
C SER A 146 15.36 3.50 -22.18
N LEU A 147 14.51 2.79 -22.93
CA LEU A 147 14.13 1.39 -22.73
C LEU A 147 14.13 0.66 -24.06
N ASN A 148 14.52 -0.61 -24.06
CA ASN A 148 14.38 -1.45 -25.22
C ASN A 148 12.91 -1.86 -25.39
N VAL A 149 12.39 -1.72 -26.60
CA VAL A 149 11.08 -2.24 -26.97
C VAL A 149 11.17 -3.76 -27.07
N LYS A 150 10.16 -4.45 -26.58
CA LYS A 150 10.11 -5.92 -26.58
C LYS A 150 10.12 -6.47 -28.02
N ASP A 151 10.85 -7.54 -28.22
CA ASP A 151 10.91 -8.22 -29.50
C ASP A 151 9.53 -8.68 -29.99
N GLY A 152 9.32 -8.60 -31.30
CA GLY A 152 8.11 -9.08 -31.96
C GLY A 152 6.89 -8.18 -31.83
N ILE A 153 7.07 -6.97 -31.28
CA ILE A 153 6.01 -5.96 -31.24
C ILE A 153 6.02 -5.18 -32.56
N ASP A 154 4.89 -5.20 -33.26
CA ASP A 154 4.63 -4.37 -34.43
C ASP A 154 3.79 -3.16 -33.98
N ILE A 155 4.41 -1.99 -33.94
CA ILE A 155 3.75 -0.74 -33.58
C ILE A 155 3.78 0.20 -34.79
N PRO A 156 2.62 0.61 -35.33
CA PRO A 156 2.55 1.55 -36.43
C PRO A 156 3.15 2.92 -36.07
N GLU A 157 3.77 3.56 -37.07
CA GLU A 157 4.18 4.96 -36.95
C GLU A 157 2.98 5.86 -36.63
N GLY A 158 3.19 6.87 -35.80
CA GLY A 158 2.17 7.82 -35.45
C GLY A 158 2.33 8.42 -34.07
N VAL A 159 1.31 9.19 -33.67
CA VAL A 159 1.24 9.84 -32.35
C VAL A 159 0.08 9.25 -31.55
N TYR A 160 0.38 8.79 -30.36
CA TYR A 160 -0.56 8.16 -29.42
C TYR A 160 -0.73 9.04 -28.19
N GLU A 161 -1.70 9.97 -28.24
CA GLU A 161 -1.88 10.99 -27.18
C GLU A 161 -2.67 10.49 -25.95
N LYS A 162 -3.61 9.58 -26.11
CA LYS A 162 -4.54 9.18 -25.02
C LYS A 162 -4.51 7.68 -24.70
N ASN A 163 -3.82 6.92 -25.52
CA ASN A 163 -3.79 5.47 -25.46
C ASN A 163 -2.41 4.95 -25.04
N ALA A 164 -1.52 5.85 -24.62
CA ALA A 164 -0.19 5.55 -24.13
C ALA A 164 -0.06 5.96 -22.67
N LYS A 165 0.54 5.11 -21.85
CA LYS A 165 0.77 5.36 -20.44
C LYS A 165 2.03 4.67 -19.93
N ILE A 166 2.60 5.24 -18.88
CA ILE A 166 3.62 4.60 -18.05
C ILE A 166 2.92 4.08 -16.80
N VAL A 167 3.01 2.78 -16.54
CA VAL A 167 2.57 2.16 -15.29
C VAL A 167 3.78 1.98 -14.39
N ILE A 168 3.67 2.46 -13.16
CA ILE A 168 4.74 2.46 -12.18
C ILE A 168 4.37 1.49 -11.06
N ARG A 169 5.28 0.56 -10.75
CA ARG A 169 5.17 -0.36 -9.61
C ARG A 169 6.19 0.01 -8.56
N PHE A 170 5.76 -0.09 -7.31
CA PHE A 170 6.59 0.22 -6.16
C PHE A 170 6.95 -1.06 -5.41
N TYR A 171 8.20 -1.15 -4.97
CA TYR A 171 8.72 -2.31 -4.27
C TYR A 171 9.36 -1.89 -2.95
N ASP A 172 9.05 -2.63 -1.88
CA ASP A 172 9.72 -2.43 -0.60
C ASP A 172 11.22 -2.74 -0.73
N PRO A 173 12.10 -1.83 -0.33
CA PRO A 173 13.55 -2.01 -0.52
C PRO A 173 14.15 -3.15 0.32
N ASN A 174 13.46 -3.62 1.36
CA ASN A 174 13.97 -4.66 2.26
C ASN A 174 13.46 -6.05 1.86
N THR A 175 12.20 -6.15 1.41
CA THR A 175 11.57 -7.43 1.09
C THR A 175 11.51 -7.71 -0.42
N ASN A 176 11.66 -6.68 -1.26
CA ASN A 176 11.42 -6.70 -2.70
C ASN A 176 9.98 -7.13 -3.07
N GLU A 177 9.04 -7.02 -2.12
CA GLU A 177 7.64 -7.27 -2.39
C GLU A 177 7.02 -6.07 -3.10
N CYS A 178 6.22 -6.34 -4.13
CA CYS A 178 5.45 -5.31 -4.82
C CYS A 178 4.36 -4.79 -3.89
N THR A 179 4.22 -3.47 -3.82
CA THR A 179 3.12 -2.85 -3.06
C THR A 179 1.79 -3.05 -3.77
N ILE A 180 0.69 -2.93 -3.03
CA ILE A 180 -0.67 -3.04 -3.59
C ILE A 180 -0.99 -1.86 -4.50
N ILE A 181 -0.32 -0.71 -4.29
CA ILE A 181 -0.56 0.53 -5.01
C ILE A 181 0.38 0.58 -6.22
N ASN A 182 -0.17 0.90 -7.38
CA ASN A 182 0.56 1.32 -8.57
C ASN A 182 0.12 2.73 -8.97
N SER A 183 0.90 3.40 -9.81
CA SER A 183 0.54 4.68 -10.39
C SER A 183 0.57 4.59 -11.91
N GLU A 184 -0.25 5.39 -12.56
CA GLU A 184 -0.29 5.51 -14.01
C GLU A 184 -0.08 6.96 -14.42
N ILE A 185 0.76 7.19 -15.42
CA ILE A 185 0.99 8.50 -16.04
C ILE A 185 0.58 8.40 -17.49
N LEU A 186 -0.37 9.21 -17.92
CA LEU A 186 -0.70 9.35 -19.34
C LEU A 186 0.43 10.12 -20.03
N ILE A 187 0.83 9.64 -21.19
CA ILE A 187 1.92 10.21 -21.98
C ILE A 187 1.50 10.41 -23.43
N THR A 188 2.22 11.27 -24.11
CA THR A 188 2.21 11.35 -25.59
C THR A 188 3.36 10.51 -26.12
N LEU A 189 3.04 9.45 -26.87
CA LEU A 189 4.04 8.61 -27.51
C LEU A 189 4.09 8.93 -29.00
N THR A 190 5.28 9.23 -29.52
CA THR A 190 5.57 9.40 -30.93
C THR A 190 6.41 8.22 -31.45
N VAL A 191 5.90 7.51 -32.45
CA VAL A 191 6.60 6.39 -33.11
C VAL A 191 7.03 6.83 -34.49
N ARG A 192 8.30 6.67 -34.82
CA ARG A 192 8.92 7.08 -36.09
C ARG A 192 10.05 6.11 -36.51
N GLU A 193 10.35 6.09 -37.81
CA GLU A 193 11.60 5.53 -38.35
C GLU A 193 12.80 6.45 -38.16
#